data_751a54ce2f0d39b479ec482d0da8b579
#
_entry.id   751a54ce2f0d39b479ec482d0da8b579
#
_cell.length_a   1.000
_cell.length_b   1.000
_cell.length_c   1.000
_cell.angle_alpha   90.00
_cell.angle_beta   90.00
_cell.angle_gamma   90.00
#
_symmetry.space_group_name_H-M   'P 1'
#
loop_
_entity.id
_entity.type
_entity.pdbx_description
1 polymer ?
#
loop_
_entity_poly.entity_id
_entity_poly.type
_entity_poly.pdbx_seq_one_letter_code
_entity_poly.pdbx_strand_id
1 'polypeptide(L)'
;MELNGVLVQDNVELFGPTGGAADKEKPLGPLRLQGDHGSVAFRNIKISKLPEEQINVNNRGGGDADPIYIDAPSNTMIRSFVNYAPKLLAVHAISVGSPLKTHYSYDLDNGLLLQGWHGEFIDATPMWDGRGNGTSRARGAVTSFVKKATPALAQLATVQTTWPTDSTGSGFKTKGYVIDNEDRPQFKYNIYGAEVTDLITVSNDGKGLNRSINIDKTVPNLYVLLANASSIEELAKGYYLVDGQSYYLELDKGAPKPIIRDANGGKELIILLDKQLNYSISF
;
A
#
# COMPACT_ATOMS: atom_id res chain seq x y z
N MET A 1 -19.16 -11.83 17.92
CA MET A 1 -18.12 -10.79 18.21
C MET A 1 -18.50 -9.52 17.48
N GLU A 2 -18.42 -8.40 18.17
CA GLU A 2 -18.70 -7.07 17.59
C GLU A 2 -17.44 -6.22 17.61
N LEU A 3 -17.27 -5.42 16.57
CA LEU A 3 -16.22 -4.41 16.48
C LEU A 3 -16.88 -3.05 16.27
N ASN A 4 -16.69 -2.14 17.23
CA ASN A 4 -17.34 -0.81 17.24
C ASN A 4 -18.87 -0.86 17.10
N GLY A 5 -19.50 -1.86 17.69
CA GLY A 5 -20.95 -2.07 17.62
C GLY A 5 -21.47 -2.76 16.36
N VAL A 6 -20.55 -3.13 15.44
CA VAL A 6 -20.88 -3.90 14.23
C VAL A 6 -20.62 -5.38 14.48
N LEU A 7 -21.62 -6.23 14.24
CA LEU A 7 -21.49 -7.67 14.36
C LEU A 7 -20.59 -8.21 13.25
N VAL A 8 -19.41 -8.71 13.60
CA VAL A 8 -18.41 -9.25 12.65
C VAL A 8 -18.31 -10.77 12.69
N GLN A 9 -18.72 -11.39 13.81
CA GLN A 9 -18.83 -12.83 13.94
C GLN A 9 -20.04 -13.16 14.83
N ASP A 10 -20.91 -14.01 14.35
CA ASP A 10 -22.06 -14.47 15.10
C ASP A 10 -22.08 -16.00 15.17
N ASN A 11 -22.21 -16.50 16.40
CA ASN A 11 -22.36 -17.93 16.70
C ASN A 11 -21.40 -18.86 15.92
N VAL A 12 -20.11 -18.46 15.87
CA VAL A 12 -19.06 -19.25 15.20
C VAL A 12 -18.55 -20.32 16.15
N GLU A 13 -18.66 -21.58 15.74
CA GLU A 13 -18.06 -22.70 16.47
C GLU A 13 -16.54 -22.75 16.22
N LEU A 14 -15.78 -22.88 17.30
CA LEU A 14 -14.33 -23.03 17.24
C LEU A 14 -13.97 -24.51 17.39
N PHE A 15 -13.33 -25.09 16.38
CA PHE A 15 -12.88 -26.48 16.39
C PHE A 15 -11.43 -26.59 16.83
N GLY A 16 -11.24 -27.20 17.99
CA GLY A 16 -9.92 -27.48 18.53
C GLY A 16 -9.20 -26.31 19.21
N PRO A 17 -8.05 -26.54 19.78
CA PRO A 17 -7.32 -25.58 20.56
C PRO A 17 -6.72 -24.46 19.71
N THR A 18 -6.69 -23.25 20.26
CA THR A 18 -6.01 -22.11 19.61
C THR A 18 -4.52 -22.42 19.49
N GLY A 19 -3.99 -22.28 18.27
CA GLY A 19 -2.57 -22.50 17.98
C GLY A 19 -1.65 -21.68 18.88
N GLY A 20 -0.60 -22.31 19.43
CA GLY A 20 0.33 -21.67 20.36
C GLY A 20 -0.14 -21.57 21.81
N ALA A 21 -1.37 -21.96 22.13
CA ALA A 21 -1.89 -21.94 23.50
C ALA A 21 -1.86 -23.31 24.19
N ALA A 22 -2.29 -24.37 23.51
CA ALA A 22 -2.29 -25.74 24.01
C ALA A 22 -2.33 -26.73 22.85
N ASP A 23 -1.75 -27.93 23.04
CA ASP A 23 -1.79 -28.99 22.01
C ASP A 23 -3.12 -29.74 21.98
N LYS A 24 -3.87 -29.69 23.08
CA LYS A 24 -5.17 -30.36 23.24
C LYS A 24 -6.10 -29.51 24.08
N GLU A 25 -7.37 -29.53 23.76
CA GLU A 25 -8.41 -28.95 24.61
C GLU A 25 -8.52 -29.69 25.94
N LYS A 26 -8.74 -28.93 27.01
CA LYS A 26 -8.98 -29.42 28.37
C LYS A 26 -10.30 -28.86 28.85
N PRO A 27 -11.04 -29.61 29.72
CA PRO A 27 -12.31 -29.11 30.27
C PRO A 27 -12.19 -27.79 31.03
N LEU A 28 -11.00 -27.52 31.58
CA LEU A 28 -10.69 -26.27 32.29
C LEU A 28 -9.35 -25.76 31.81
N GLY A 29 -9.26 -24.46 31.57
CA GLY A 29 -8.03 -23.78 31.16
C GLY A 29 -8.04 -22.30 31.53
N PRO A 30 -6.87 -21.65 31.53
CA PRO A 30 -6.81 -20.21 31.76
C PRO A 30 -7.33 -19.42 30.55
N LEU A 31 -8.02 -18.32 30.81
CA LEU A 31 -8.25 -17.30 29.80
C LEU A 31 -6.92 -16.59 29.53
N ARG A 32 -6.49 -16.55 28.28
CA ARG A 32 -5.27 -15.86 27.85
C ARG A 32 -5.61 -14.74 26.91
N LEU A 33 -5.14 -13.53 27.23
CA LEU A 33 -5.28 -12.35 26.36
C LEU A 33 -3.97 -12.17 25.60
N GLN A 34 -4.06 -12.09 24.29
CA GLN A 34 -2.90 -11.93 23.42
C GLN A 34 -2.49 -10.46 23.35
N GLY A 35 -1.18 -10.19 23.48
CA GLY A 35 -0.60 -8.86 23.45
C GLY A 35 0.84 -8.84 22.94
N ASP A 36 1.20 -9.76 22.04
CA ASP A 36 2.56 -9.99 21.53
C ASP A 36 2.87 -9.26 20.20
N HIS A 37 1.85 -8.61 19.58
CA HIS A 37 1.98 -7.90 18.30
C HIS A 37 1.90 -6.38 18.43
N GLY A 38 2.25 -5.84 19.59
CA GLY A 38 2.25 -4.42 19.89
C GLY A 38 1.58 -4.10 21.23
N SER A 39 1.54 -2.81 21.60
CA SER A 39 0.92 -2.38 22.84
C SER A 39 -0.60 -2.51 22.75
N VAL A 40 -1.19 -3.32 23.63
CA VAL A 40 -2.63 -3.57 23.71
C VAL A 40 -3.10 -3.27 25.14
N ALA A 41 -4.26 -2.66 25.29
CA ALA A 41 -4.92 -2.46 26.57
C ALA A 41 -6.31 -3.11 26.55
N PHE A 42 -6.60 -3.90 27.55
CA PHE A 42 -7.92 -4.53 27.76
C PHE A 42 -8.62 -3.89 28.96
N ARG A 43 -9.91 -3.66 28.85
CA ARG A 43 -10.74 -3.16 29.95
C ARG A 43 -12.13 -3.75 29.90
N ASN A 44 -12.84 -3.72 31.06
CA ASN A 44 -14.24 -4.14 31.17
C ASN A 44 -14.49 -5.58 30.69
N ILE A 45 -13.52 -6.49 30.97
CA ILE A 45 -13.66 -7.90 30.61
C ILE A 45 -14.78 -8.51 31.46
N LYS A 46 -15.80 -9.05 30.77
CA LYS A 46 -16.91 -9.76 31.39
C LYS A 46 -16.96 -11.17 30.81
N ILE A 47 -17.16 -12.15 31.65
CA ILE A 47 -17.34 -13.55 31.29
C ILE A 47 -18.71 -13.99 31.76
N SER A 48 -19.51 -14.57 30.87
CA SER A 48 -20.80 -15.17 31.21
C SER A 48 -20.89 -16.59 30.63
N LYS A 49 -21.48 -17.50 31.36
CA LYS A 49 -21.80 -18.84 30.86
C LYS A 49 -22.99 -18.73 29.89
N LEU A 50 -22.86 -19.25 28.68
CA LEU A 50 -23.96 -19.31 27.74
C LEU A 50 -24.88 -20.48 28.08
N PRO A 51 -26.20 -20.36 27.83
CA PRO A 51 -27.14 -21.50 27.94
C PRO A 51 -26.74 -22.61 26.96
N GLU A 52 -26.87 -23.88 27.39
CA GLU A 52 -26.46 -25.04 26.59
C GLU A 52 -27.29 -25.26 25.31
N GLU A 53 -28.41 -24.59 25.15
CA GLU A 53 -29.36 -24.80 24.04
C GLU A 53 -29.10 -23.98 22.77
N GLN A 54 -28.05 -23.19 22.70
CA GLN A 54 -27.77 -22.28 21.56
C GLN A 54 -26.56 -22.64 20.72
N ILE A 55 -26.15 -23.89 20.71
CA ILE A 55 -25.07 -24.33 19.82
C ILE A 55 -25.70 -24.77 18.48
N ASN A 56 -25.90 -23.84 17.57
CA ASN A 56 -26.16 -24.17 16.17
C ASN A 56 -24.85 -24.60 15.54
N VAL A 57 -24.66 -25.87 15.38
CA VAL A 57 -23.53 -26.47 14.67
C VAL A 57 -23.72 -26.23 13.17
N ASN A 58 -23.37 -25.08 12.68
CA ASN A 58 -23.17 -24.91 11.25
C ASN A 58 -21.85 -25.57 10.90
N ASN A 59 -21.97 -26.82 10.48
CA ASN A 59 -20.90 -27.69 10.03
C ASN A 59 -20.31 -27.10 8.73
N ARG A 60 -19.40 -26.13 8.84
CA ARG A 60 -18.56 -25.73 7.72
C ARG A 60 -17.41 -26.74 7.66
N GLY A 61 -17.73 -27.92 7.12
CA GLY A 61 -16.72 -28.84 6.61
C GLY A 61 -15.86 -28.10 5.59
N GLY A 62 -14.57 -28.42 5.51
CA GLY A 62 -13.58 -27.78 4.65
C GLY A 62 -13.98 -27.77 3.17
N GLY A 63 -14.84 -26.83 2.81
CA GLY A 63 -15.02 -26.34 1.46
C GLY A 63 -14.09 -25.15 1.27
N ASP A 64 -13.78 -24.82 0.03
CA ASP A 64 -13.06 -23.59 -0.32
C ASP A 64 -13.70 -22.42 0.44
N ALA A 65 -12.90 -21.65 1.16
CA ALA A 65 -13.40 -20.49 1.90
C ALA A 65 -14.10 -19.54 0.92
N ASP A 66 -15.28 -19.04 1.30
CA ASP A 66 -15.94 -17.99 0.52
C ASP A 66 -14.94 -16.83 0.33
N PRO A 67 -14.78 -16.32 -0.89
CA PRO A 67 -13.82 -15.25 -1.14
C PRO A 67 -14.15 -14.00 -0.32
N ILE A 68 -13.13 -13.41 0.27
CA ILE A 68 -13.24 -12.18 1.07
C ILE A 68 -12.95 -11.00 0.16
N TYR A 69 -13.98 -10.48 -0.48
CA TYR A 69 -13.88 -9.32 -1.34
C TYR A 69 -14.16 -8.04 -0.57
N ILE A 70 -13.30 -7.06 -0.76
CA ILE A 70 -13.46 -5.72 -0.19
C ILE A 70 -13.71 -4.76 -1.34
N ASP A 71 -14.81 -4.05 -1.27
CA ASP A 71 -15.19 -2.99 -2.21
C ASP A 71 -14.82 -1.62 -1.64
N ALA A 72 -14.74 -0.60 -2.49
CA ALA A 72 -14.45 0.77 -2.12
C ALA A 72 -15.60 1.71 -2.51
N PRO A 73 -16.73 1.66 -1.80
CA PRO A 73 -17.86 2.58 -2.05
C PRO A 73 -17.54 4.03 -1.66
N SER A 74 -16.54 4.23 -0.83
CA SER A 74 -15.87 5.48 -0.49
C SER A 74 -14.37 5.26 -0.55
N ASN A 75 -13.56 6.29 -0.31
CA ASN A 75 -12.11 6.09 -0.19
C ASN A 75 -11.83 5.13 0.98
N THR A 76 -11.16 4.04 0.67
CA THR A 76 -10.98 2.90 1.58
C THR A 76 -9.51 2.49 1.58
N MET A 77 -8.97 2.15 2.74
CA MET A 77 -7.57 1.74 2.87
C MET A 77 -7.45 0.36 3.47
N ILE A 78 -6.56 -0.46 2.89
CA ILE A 78 -6.19 -1.77 3.42
C ILE A 78 -4.68 -1.86 3.54
N ARG A 79 -4.20 -2.17 4.74
CA ARG A 79 -2.81 -2.53 4.96
C ARG A 79 -2.63 -4.02 4.76
N SER A 80 -1.71 -4.39 3.86
CA SER A 80 -1.44 -5.79 3.52
C SER A 80 -0.03 -5.93 2.93
N PHE A 81 0.38 -7.17 2.70
CA PHE A 81 1.48 -7.44 1.80
C PHE A 81 0.97 -7.37 0.36
N VAL A 82 1.76 -6.76 -0.53
CA VAL A 82 1.41 -6.61 -1.94
C VAL A 82 2.50 -7.22 -2.82
N ASN A 83 2.11 -8.24 -3.60
CA ASN A 83 2.95 -8.76 -4.67
C ASN A 83 2.83 -7.82 -5.87
N TYR A 84 3.80 -6.93 -6.08
CA TYR A 84 3.78 -5.91 -7.12
C TYR A 84 4.52 -6.32 -8.39
N ALA A 85 5.32 -7.38 -8.33
CA ALA A 85 5.99 -8.02 -9.46
C ALA A 85 6.31 -9.49 -9.12
N PRO A 86 6.65 -10.36 -10.09
CA PRO A 86 6.99 -11.76 -9.83
C PRO A 86 8.09 -11.90 -8.77
N LYS A 87 7.80 -12.58 -7.67
CA LYS A 87 8.69 -12.80 -6.51
C LYS A 87 9.10 -11.53 -5.75
N LEU A 88 8.44 -10.41 -5.99
CA LEU A 88 8.69 -9.14 -5.28
C LEU A 88 7.48 -8.78 -4.43
N LEU A 89 7.72 -8.63 -3.14
CA LEU A 89 6.72 -8.40 -2.10
C LEU A 89 7.02 -7.12 -1.34
N ALA A 90 6.06 -6.21 -1.27
CA ALA A 90 6.06 -5.10 -0.32
C ALA A 90 5.32 -5.54 0.95
N VAL A 91 5.99 -5.53 2.10
CA VAL A 91 5.42 -6.02 3.38
C VAL A 91 4.73 -4.93 4.18
N HIS A 92 5.01 -3.67 3.89
CA HIS A 92 4.36 -2.52 4.54
C HIS A 92 3.64 -1.67 3.49
N ALA A 93 2.74 -2.31 2.73
CA ALA A 93 1.96 -1.61 1.70
C ALA A 93 0.60 -1.16 2.22
N ILE A 94 0.14 -0.04 1.69
CA ILE A 94 -1.24 0.45 1.82
C ILE A 94 -1.86 0.45 0.43
N SER A 95 -2.92 -0.33 0.27
CA SER A 95 -3.78 -0.25 -0.91
C SER A 95 -4.92 0.73 -0.65
N VAL A 96 -5.14 1.64 -1.57
CA VAL A 96 -6.16 2.70 -1.49
C VAL A 96 -7.17 2.50 -2.60
N GLY A 97 -8.41 2.32 -2.19
CA GLY A 97 -9.56 2.17 -3.07
C GLY A 97 -10.34 3.47 -3.20
N SER A 98 -10.92 3.69 -4.37
CA SER A 98 -11.77 4.84 -4.67
C SER A 98 -13.10 4.41 -5.27
N PRO A 99 -14.20 5.14 -5.02
CA PRO A 99 -15.50 4.89 -5.65
C PRO A 99 -15.47 5.06 -7.18
N LEU A 100 -14.43 5.70 -7.73
CA LEU A 100 -14.23 5.85 -9.18
C LEU A 100 -13.63 4.59 -9.84
N LYS A 101 -13.52 3.46 -9.12
CA LYS A 101 -13.00 2.19 -9.62
C LYS A 101 -11.54 2.27 -10.13
N THR A 102 -10.79 3.24 -9.66
CA THR A 102 -9.36 3.40 -9.86
C THR A 102 -8.69 3.39 -8.51
N HIS A 103 -7.69 2.53 -8.37
CA HIS A 103 -7.09 2.20 -7.09
C HIS A 103 -5.57 2.17 -7.23
N TYR A 104 -4.86 2.20 -6.09
CA TYR A 104 -3.39 2.11 -6.09
C TYR A 104 -2.84 1.43 -4.84
N SER A 105 -1.59 0.98 -4.89
CA SER A 105 -0.84 0.49 -3.73
C SER A 105 0.43 1.32 -3.53
N TYR A 106 0.69 1.67 -2.28
CA TYR A 106 1.82 2.50 -1.85
C TYR A 106 2.69 1.72 -0.85
N ASP A 107 4.02 1.77 -1.03
CA ASP A 107 5.01 1.16 -0.15
C ASP A 107 5.51 2.19 0.87
N LEU A 108 5.26 1.92 2.15
CA LEU A 108 5.68 2.78 3.26
C LEU A 108 7.19 2.70 3.54
N ASP A 109 7.89 1.66 3.09
CA ASP A 109 9.31 1.47 3.35
C ASP A 109 10.20 2.30 2.42
N ASN A 110 9.67 2.68 1.24
CA ASN A 110 10.41 3.40 0.22
C ASN A 110 9.76 4.72 -0.20
N GLY A 111 8.57 5.05 0.33
CA GLY A 111 7.80 6.21 -0.13
C GLY A 111 7.36 6.07 -1.59
N LEU A 112 6.99 4.87 -2.03
CA LEU A 112 6.91 4.51 -3.44
C LEU A 112 5.50 4.09 -3.85
N LEU A 113 4.99 4.69 -4.93
CA LEU A 113 3.78 4.22 -5.61
C LEU A 113 4.13 2.98 -6.43
N LEU A 114 3.56 1.83 -6.07
CA LEU A 114 3.91 0.52 -6.65
C LEU A 114 3.15 0.22 -7.93
N GLN A 115 1.83 0.34 -7.86
CA GLN A 115 0.91 -0.07 -8.93
C GLN A 115 -0.41 0.69 -8.83
N GLY A 116 -1.12 0.77 -9.95
CA GLY A 116 -2.50 1.19 -10.04
C GLY A 116 -3.34 0.15 -10.77
N TRP A 117 -4.66 0.17 -10.58
CA TRP A 117 -5.56 -0.70 -11.33
C TRP A 117 -6.95 -0.10 -11.46
N HIS A 118 -7.63 -0.50 -12.54
CA HIS A 118 -9.04 -0.23 -12.77
C HIS A 118 -9.86 -1.49 -12.50
N GLY A 119 -11.05 -1.34 -11.92
CA GLY A 119 -11.96 -2.44 -11.63
C GLY A 119 -12.45 -2.46 -10.19
N GLU A 120 -12.62 -3.64 -9.62
CA GLU A 120 -13.00 -3.80 -8.22
C GLU A 120 -11.78 -3.64 -7.30
N PHE A 121 -12.01 -3.43 -5.99
CA PHE A 121 -10.90 -3.04 -5.12
C PHE A 121 -9.99 -4.23 -4.80
N ILE A 122 -10.28 -5.04 -3.80
CA ILE A 122 -9.33 -6.05 -3.29
C ILE A 122 -10.01 -7.39 -3.03
N ASP A 123 -9.30 -8.46 -3.36
CA ASP A 123 -9.46 -9.80 -2.80
C ASP A 123 -8.53 -9.95 -1.58
N ALA A 124 -9.12 -10.00 -0.40
CA ALA A 124 -8.43 -10.18 0.87
C ALA A 124 -8.40 -11.66 1.32
N THR A 125 -8.93 -12.58 0.53
CA THR A 125 -8.96 -14.01 0.86
C THR A 125 -7.60 -14.54 1.30
N PRO A 126 -6.47 -14.25 0.59
CA PRO A 126 -5.16 -14.74 1.01
C PRO A 126 -4.67 -14.18 2.36
N MET A 127 -5.23 -13.04 2.81
CA MET A 127 -4.86 -12.47 4.12
C MET A 127 -5.44 -13.27 5.28
N TRP A 128 -6.62 -13.85 5.10
CA TRP A 128 -7.48 -14.36 6.17
C TRP A 128 -7.82 -15.85 6.04
N ASP A 129 -7.69 -16.44 4.83
CA ASP A 129 -8.00 -17.85 4.63
C ASP A 129 -6.97 -18.74 5.34
N GLY A 130 -7.45 -19.68 6.14
CA GLY A 130 -6.62 -20.52 6.97
C GLY A 130 -5.77 -19.68 7.94
N ARG A 131 -4.45 -19.81 7.87
CA ARG A 131 -3.52 -18.95 8.64
C ARG A 131 -3.33 -17.59 8.02
N GLY A 132 -3.74 -17.41 6.78
CA GLY A 132 -3.43 -16.25 5.96
C GLY A 132 -1.92 -16.11 5.70
N ASN A 133 -1.58 -15.37 4.67
CA ASN A 133 -0.19 -15.04 4.37
C ASN A 133 0.07 -13.52 4.34
N GLY A 134 -0.93 -12.73 4.75
CA GLY A 134 -0.89 -11.28 4.79
C GLY A 134 -1.02 -10.59 3.43
N THR A 135 -1.10 -11.33 2.31
CA THR A 135 -1.19 -10.73 0.97
C THR A 135 -2.62 -10.40 0.58
N SER A 136 -2.79 -9.27 -0.11
CA SER A 136 -4.02 -8.95 -0.84
C SER A 136 -3.77 -8.95 -2.35
N ARG A 137 -4.84 -9.07 -3.14
CA ARG A 137 -4.80 -9.05 -4.60
C ARG A 137 -5.72 -7.97 -5.14
N ALA A 138 -5.24 -7.22 -6.12
CA ALA A 138 -6.09 -6.31 -6.88
C ALA A 138 -7.15 -7.09 -7.69
N ARG A 139 -8.39 -6.59 -7.71
CA ARG A 139 -9.51 -7.18 -8.46
C ARG A 139 -9.77 -6.39 -9.75
N GLY A 140 -8.73 -6.25 -10.59
CA GLY A 140 -8.84 -5.49 -11.83
C GLY A 140 -7.60 -5.58 -12.70
N ALA A 141 -7.54 -4.74 -13.72
CA ALA A 141 -6.42 -4.62 -14.64
C ALA A 141 -5.29 -3.82 -13.99
N VAL A 142 -4.23 -4.49 -13.56
CA VAL A 142 -3.11 -3.90 -12.82
C VAL A 142 -2.05 -3.38 -13.78
N THR A 143 -1.63 -2.13 -13.56
CA THR A 143 -0.44 -1.53 -14.15
C THR A 143 0.61 -1.35 -13.04
N SER A 144 1.77 -1.98 -13.20
CA SER A 144 2.91 -1.78 -12.30
C SER A 144 3.70 -0.54 -12.73
N PHE A 145 4.00 0.34 -11.78
CA PHE A 145 4.81 1.54 -12.02
C PHE A 145 6.29 1.31 -11.71
N VAL A 146 6.63 0.16 -11.10
CA VAL A 146 7.99 -0.14 -10.65
C VAL A 146 8.39 -1.57 -11.02
N LYS A 147 9.63 -1.74 -11.44
CA LYS A 147 10.22 -3.07 -11.66
C LYS A 147 10.79 -3.67 -10.39
N LYS A 148 11.25 -2.82 -9.48
CA LYS A 148 11.81 -3.17 -8.17
C LYS A 148 11.60 -1.99 -7.23
N ALA A 149 11.21 -2.25 -5.98
CA ALA A 149 11.12 -1.22 -4.97
C ALA A 149 12.51 -0.65 -4.68
N THR A 150 12.61 0.66 -4.79
CA THR A 150 13.77 1.49 -4.45
C THR A 150 13.24 2.77 -3.82
N PRO A 151 14.03 3.55 -3.07
CA PRO A 151 13.56 4.83 -2.55
C PRO A 151 12.99 5.72 -3.66
N ALA A 152 11.83 6.33 -3.43
CA ALA A 152 11.21 7.24 -4.40
C ALA A 152 12.03 8.53 -4.58
N LEU A 153 12.80 8.92 -3.55
CA LEU A 153 13.66 10.09 -3.53
C LEU A 153 15.10 9.69 -3.25
N ALA A 154 16.04 10.34 -3.94
CA ALA A 154 17.47 10.17 -3.70
C ALA A 154 18.23 11.48 -3.83
N GLN A 155 19.20 11.70 -2.95
CA GLN A 155 20.19 12.75 -3.11
C GLN A 155 21.35 12.24 -3.98
N LEU A 156 21.55 12.83 -5.15
CA LEU A 156 22.54 12.39 -6.13
C LEU A 156 23.67 13.41 -6.20
N ALA A 157 24.92 12.95 -6.12
CA ALA A 157 26.08 13.82 -6.30
C ALA A 157 26.12 14.45 -7.69
N THR A 158 25.75 13.69 -8.71
CA THR A 158 25.57 14.13 -10.10
C THR A 158 24.38 13.40 -10.72
N VAL A 159 23.90 13.90 -11.84
CA VAL A 159 22.81 13.24 -12.59
C VAL A 159 23.20 11.87 -13.17
N GLN A 160 24.48 11.52 -13.19
CA GLN A 160 24.98 10.20 -13.60
C GLN A 160 25.12 9.23 -12.41
N THR A 161 25.02 9.71 -11.16
CA THR A 161 25.10 8.84 -9.99
C THR A 161 24.00 7.78 -10.04
N THR A 162 24.37 6.52 -9.87
CA THR A 162 23.41 5.39 -9.88
C THR A 162 22.34 5.60 -8.79
N TRP A 163 21.08 5.30 -9.13
CA TRP A 163 19.99 5.36 -8.16
C TRP A 163 20.22 4.35 -7.04
N PRO A 164 20.04 4.72 -5.76
CA PRO A 164 20.25 3.81 -4.65
C PRO A 164 19.24 2.65 -4.68
N THR A 165 19.68 1.45 -4.30
CA THR A 165 18.85 0.25 -4.24
C THR A 165 18.01 0.15 -2.98
N ASP A 166 18.38 0.91 -1.95
CA ASP A 166 17.69 0.97 -0.66
C ASP A 166 17.88 2.36 -0.01
N SER A 167 17.24 2.58 1.11
CA SER A 167 17.24 3.85 1.84
C SER A 167 18.41 4.00 2.84
N THR A 168 19.41 3.10 2.82
CA THR A 168 20.57 3.16 3.73
C THR A 168 21.30 4.49 3.59
N GLY A 169 21.62 5.12 4.72
CA GLY A 169 22.30 6.41 4.77
C GLY A 169 21.42 7.64 4.47
N SER A 170 20.19 7.47 4.01
CA SER A 170 19.28 8.58 3.71
C SER A 170 18.57 9.17 4.94
N GLY A 171 18.62 8.46 6.07
CA GLY A 171 17.81 8.82 7.25
C GLY A 171 16.30 8.59 7.03
N PHE A 172 15.93 7.76 6.06
CA PHE A 172 14.53 7.44 5.78
C PHE A 172 13.84 6.87 7.03
N LYS A 173 12.68 7.43 7.32
CA LYS A 173 11.82 6.96 8.41
C LYS A 173 10.38 7.25 8.06
N THR A 174 9.58 6.20 7.84
CA THR A 174 8.14 6.36 7.65
C THR A 174 7.49 6.98 8.90
N LYS A 175 6.53 7.86 8.68
CA LYS A 175 5.66 8.48 9.69
C LYS A 175 4.21 8.01 9.56
N GLY A 176 3.95 7.07 8.65
CA GLY A 176 2.61 6.63 8.33
C GLY A 176 1.88 7.62 7.43
N TYR A 177 0.64 7.93 7.77
CA TYR A 177 -0.19 8.85 6.99
C TYR A 177 -1.19 9.60 7.88
N VAL A 178 -1.69 10.70 7.35
CA VAL A 178 -2.83 11.45 7.90
C VAL A 178 -3.97 11.36 6.90
N ILE A 179 -5.17 11.14 7.38
CA ILE A 179 -6.38 11.04 6.55
C ILE A 179 -7.03 12.41 6.46
N ASP A 180 -7.41 12.84 5.27
CA ASP A 180 -8.16 14.07 5.05
C ASP A 180 -9.69 13.86 5.24
N ASN A 181 -10.47 14.91 5.03
CA ASN A 181 -11.93 14.86 5.20
C ASN A 181 -12.67 14.01 4.15
N GLU A 182 -11.95 13.52 3.14
CA GLU A 182 -12.47 12.61 2.11
C GLU A 182 -11.91 11.18 2.25
N ASP A 183 -11.37 10.86 3.44
CA ASP A 183 -10.74 9.57 3.76
C ASP A 183 -9.54 9.22 2.86
N ARG A 184 -8.85 10.24 2.29
CA ARG A 184 -7.66 10.02 1.45
C ARG A 184 -6.39 10.10 2.31
N PRO A 185 -5.46 9.15 2.19
CA PRO A 185 -4.21 9.18 2.94
C PRO A 185 -3.23 10.19 2.32
N GLN A 186 -2.66 11.02 3.18
CA GLN A 186 -1.49 11.81 2.92
C GLN A 186 -0.31 11.13 3.63
N PHE A 187 0.55 10.46 2.88
CA PHE A 187 1.70 9.72 3.42
C PHE A 187 2.78 10.68 3.87
N LYS A 188 3.46 10.32 4.97
CA LYS A 188 4.52 11.13 5.57
C LYS A 188 5.75 10.29 5.88
N TYR A 189 6.92 10.84 5.60
CA TYR A 189 8.20 10.23 5.96
C TYR A 189 9.32 11.28 6.03
N ASN A 190 10.39 10.95 6.75
CA ASN A 190 11.61 11.75 6.75
C ASN A 190 12.61 11.13 5.77
N ILE A 191 13.37 11.96 5.06
CA ILE A 191 14.48 11.56 4.21
C ILE A 191 15.48 12.72 4.07
N TYR A 192 16.77 12.43 4.19
CA TYR A 192 17.85 13.47 4.14
C TYR A 192 17.59 14.67 5.06
N GLY A 193 16.97 14.40 6.22
CA GLY A 193 16.62 15.39 7.22
C GLY A 193 15.43 16.28 6.88
N ALA A 194 14.77 16.13 5.73
CA ALA A 194 13.52 16.80 5.39
C ALA A 194 12.31 15.92 5.74
N GLU A 195 11.15 16.53 6.06
CA GLU A 195 9.87 15.87 6.11
C GLU A 195 9.20 15.95 4.75
N VAL A 196 8.79 14.79 4.24
CA VAL A 196 8.05 14.64 2.99
C VAL A 196 6.59 14.40 3.28
N THR A 197 5.74 15.06 2.52
CA THR A 197 4.30 14.82 2.43
C THR A 197 3.97 14.39 1.01
N ASP A 198 3.38 13.22 0.84
CA ASP A 198 3.10 12.59 -0.44
C ASP A 198 1.61 12.28 -0.53
N LEU A 199 0.90 13.00 -1.37
CA LEU A 199 -0.54 12.86 -1.58
C LEU A 199 -0.79 12.28 -2.96
N ILE A 200 -1.57 11.21 -3.01
CA ILE A 200 -2.02 10.58 -4.25
C ILE A 200 -3.54 10.58 -4.26
N THR A 201 -4.13 11.12 -5.32
CA THR A 201 -5.57 11.17 -5.53
C THR A 201 -5.94 10.59 -6.87
N VAL A 202 -7.12 10.00 -6.98
CA VAL A 202 -7.65 9.58 -8.28
C VAL A 202 -8.07 10.82 -9.08
N SER A 203 -7.77 10.83 -10.38
CA SER A 203 -8.22 11.90 -11.28
C SER A 203 -9.75 11.97 -11.33
N ASN A 204 -10.31 13.15 -11.55
CA ASN A 204 -11.76 13.36 -11.53
C ASN A 204 -12.53 12.52 -12.56
N ASP A 205 -11.87 12.16 -13.66
CA ASP A 205 -12.43 11.28 -14.69
C ASP A 205 -12.22 9.79 -14.43
N GLY A 206 -11.54 9.44 -13.33
CA GLY A 206 -11.25 8.07 -12.94
C GLY A 206 -10.22 7.36 -13.82
N LYS A 207 -9.49 8.06 -14.70
CA LYS A 207 -8.57 7.41 -15.66
C LYS A 207 -7.12 7.37 -15.22
N GLY A 208 -6.82 7.83 -14.01
CA GLY A 208 -5.46 7.87 -13.53
C GLY A 208 -5.33 8.43 -12.13
N LEU A 209 -4.12 8.77 -11.78
CA LEU A 209 -3.74 9.28 -10.46
C LEU A 209 -3.04 10.62 -10.59
N ASN A 210 -3.32 11.54 -9.68
CA ASN A 210 -2.55 12.76 -9.47
C ASN A 210 -1.67 12.56 -8.23
N ARG A 211 -0.40 12.91 -8.31
CA ARG A 211 0.54 12.83 -7.20
C ARG A 211 1.15 14.19 -6.91
N SER A 212 1.17 14.56 -5.63
CA SER A 212 1.80 15.78 -5.11
C SER A 212 2.81 15.42 -4.03
N ILE A 213 4.08 15.66 -4.28
CA ILE A 213 5.17 15.46 -3.33
C ILE A 213 5.64 16.82 -2.84
N ASN A 214 5.59 17.05 -1.53
CA ASN A 214 6.03 18.28 -0.89
C ASN A 214 7.11 18.00 0.14
N ILE A 215 8.10 18.90 0.29
CA ILE A 215 9.10 18.84 1.35
C ILE A 215 9.11 20.13 2.17
N ASP A 216 9.29 20.00 3.48
CA ASP A 216 9.30 21.13 4.42
C ASP A 216 10.49 22.08 4.20
N LYS A 217 11.64 21.52 3.78
CA LYS A 217 12.87 22.27 3.49
C LYS A 217 13.61 21.69 2.29
N THR A 218 14.23 22.56 1.51
CA THR A 218 15.04 22.17 0.35
C THR A 218 16.25 21.33 0.77
N VAL A 219 16.46 20.22 0.07
CA VAL A 219 17.62 19.35 0.17
C VAL A 219 18.40 19.46 -1.14
N PRO A 220 19.68 19.85 -1.11
CA PRO A 220 20.48 19.99 -2.33
C PRO A 220 20.53 18.70 -3.12
N ASN A 221 20.37 18.78 -4.44
CA ASN A 221 20.45 17.64 -5.36
C ASN A 221 19.50 16.48 -4.99
N LEU A 222 18.34 16.77 -4.43
CA LEU A 222 17.29 15.78 -4.18
C LEU A 222 16.51 15.56 -5.46
N TYR A 223 16.41 14.31 -5.88
CA TYR A 223 15.67 13.92 -7.08
C TYR A 223 14.53 12.97 -6.72
N VAL A 224 13.47 13.03 -7.52
CA VAL A 224 12.38 12.04 -7.54
C VAL A 224 12.61 11.10 -8.72
N LEU A 225 12.48 9.79 -8.49
CA LEU A 225 12.39 8.79 -9.54
C LEU A 225 10.94 8.69 -10.01
N LEU A 226 10.67 9.27 -11.18
CA LEU A 226 9.33 9.24 -11.78
C LEU A 226 9.01 7.90 -12.45
N ALA A 227 10.01 7.31 -13.12
CA ALA A 227 9.90 6.00 -13.76
C ALA A 227 11.27 5.29 -13.85
N ASN A 228 11.22 3.96 -13.76
CA ASN A 228 12.31 3.05 -14.14
C ASN A 228 11.72 2.00 -15.07
N ALA A 229 12.09 2.02 -16.34
CA ALA A 229 11.41 1.34 -17.42
C ALA A 229 12.37 0.80 -18.47
N SER A 230 11.91 -0.06 -19.36
CA SER A 230 12.71 -0.52 -20.52
C SER A 230 12.81 0.57 -21.57
N SER A 231 11.74 1.37 -21.73
CA SER A 231 11.70 2.50 -22.64
C SER A 231 10.96 3.68 -21.99
N ILE A 232 11.45 4.89 -22.25
CA ILE A 232 10.81 6.16 -21.86
C ILE A 232 10.96 7.10 -23.04
N GLU A 233 9.84 7.65 -23.51
CA GLU A 233 9.78 8.56 -24.64
C GLU A 233 9.05 9.85 -24.25
N GLU A 234 9.63 11.00 -24.54
CA GLU A 234 8.95 12.28 -24.43
C GLU A 234 8.12 12.55 -25.67
N LEU A 235 6.79 12.43 -25.56
CA LEU A 235 5.84 12.65 -26.66
C LEU A 235 5.60 14.13 -26.92
N ALA A 236 5.56 14.91 -25.84
CA ALA A 236 5.44 16.35 -25.86
C ALA A 236 6.10 16.90 -24.59
N LYS A 237 6.35 18.22 -24.51
CA LYS A 237 6.97 18.84 -23.34
C LYS A 237 6.24 18.49 -22.06
N GLY A 238 6.89 17.74 -21.19
CA GLY A 238 6.35 17.31 -19.90
C GLY A 238 5.40 16.11 -19.99
N TYR A 239 5.24 15.47 -21.15
CA TYR A 239 4.38 14.32 -21.35
C TYR A 239 5.20 13.12 -21.85
N TYR A 240 5.23 12.06 -21.06
CA TYR A 240 6.10 10.90 -21.24
C TYR A 240 5.32 9.61 -21.39
N LEU A 241 5.71 8.79 -22.35
CA LEU A 241 5.24 7.43 -22.54
C LEU A 241 6.24 6.46 -21.90
N VAL A 242 5.75 5.54 -21.09
CA VAL A 242 6.57 4.56 -20.38
C VAL A 242 6.23 3.13 -20.83
N ASP A 243 7.28 2.34 -21.09
CA ASP A 243 7.22 0.94 -21.54
C ASP A 243 6.18 0.69 -22.65
N GLY A 244 6.24 1.53 -23.70
CA GLY A 244 5.52 1.32 -24.96
C GLY A 244 4.00 1.28 -24.84
N GLN A 245 3.38 2.04 -23.97
CA GLN A 245 1.95 2.18 -23.67
C GLN A 245 1.49 1.55 -22.34
N SER A 246 2.40 1.20 -21.43
CA SER A 246 1.98 0.73 -20.11
C SER A 246 1.30 1.82 -19.31
N TYR A 247 1.88 3.03 -19.33
CA TYR A 247 1.28 4.23 -18.72
C TYR A 247 1.93 5.51 -19.25
N TYR A 248 1.28 6.63 -18.95
CA TYR A 248 1.74 7.96 -19.31
C TYR A 248 1.98 8.78 -18.04
N LEU A 249 3.00 9.66 -18.10
CA LEU A 249 3.29 10.66 -17.07
C LEU A 249 3.12 12.05 -17.67
N GLU A 250 2.39 12.92 -16.97
CA GLU A 250 2.24 14.32 -17.34
C GLU A 250 2.65 15.20 -16.17
N LEU A 251 3.65 16.03 -16.38
CA LEU A 251 4.14 17.00 -15.40
C LEU A 251 3.33 18.28 -15.44
N ASP A 252 3.08 18.88 -14.28
CA ASP A 252 2.44 20.18 -14.18
C ASP A 252 3.26 21.24 -14.91
N LYS A 253 2.56 22.27 -15.43
CA LYS A 253 3.19 23.43 -16.05
C LYS A 253 4.10 24.13 -15.05
N GLY A 254 5.37 24.32 -15.45
CA GLY A 254 6.37 24.95 -14.60
C GLY A 254 7.22 23.98 -13.78
N ALA A 255 6.96 22.68 -13.82
CA ALA A 255 7.87 21.69 -13.25
C ALA A 255 9.27 21.81 -13.88
N PRO A 256 10.35 21.54 -13.14
CA PRO A 256 11.71 21.46 -13.69
C PRO A 256 11.74 20.48 -14.86
N LYS A 257 12.70 20.66 -15.76
CA LYS A 257 12.88 19.70 -16.86
C LYS A 257 13.40 18.37 -16.30
N PRO A 258 12.68 17.24 -16.47
CA PRO A 258 13.20 15.95 -16.06
C PRO A 258 14.32 15.47 -16.98
N ILE A 259 15.05 14.47 -16.50
CA ILE A 259 16.19 13.87 -17.19
C ILE A 259 15.87 12.42 -17.46
N ILE A 260 15.88 12.03 -18.73
CA ILE A 260 15.91 10.62 -19.14
C ILE A 260 17.38 10.20 -19.18
N ARG A 261 17.71 9.13 -18.45
CA ARG A 261 19.08 8.59 -18.42
C ARG A 261 19.09 7.07 -18.56
N ASP A 262 20.20 6.52 -19.01
CA ASP A 262 20.40 5.07 -19.05
C ASP A 262 20.70 4.53 -17.65
N ALA A 263 20.10 3.41 -17.31
CA ALA A 263 20.27 2.73 -16.04
C ALA A 263 20.15 1.21 -16.23
N ASN A 264 21.10 0.45 -15.73
CA ASN A 264 21.13 -1.03 -15.57
C ASN A 264 20.14 -1.83 -16.45
N GLY A 265 20.25 -1.73 -17.78
CA GLY A 265 19.41 -2.46 -18.74
C GLY A 265 18.06 -1.80 -19.07
N GLY A 266 17.89 -0.54 -18.73
CA GLY A 266 16.70 0.26 -19.04
C GLY A 266 16.98 1.74 -18.96
N LYS A 267 15.94 2.51 -18.70
CA LYS A 267 15.97 3.97 -18.56
C LYS A 267 15.34 4.40 -17.24
N GLU A 268 15.82 5.51 -16.72
CA GLU A 268 15.23 6.23 -15.61
C GLU A 268 14.77 7.61 -16.04
N LEU A 269 13.60 8.03 -15.56
CA LEU A 269 13.12 9.40 -15.61
C LEU A 269 13.25 9.98 -14.21
N ILE A 270 14.15 10.95 -14.04
CA ILE A 270 14.38 11.61 -12.76
C ILE A 270 14.14 13.11 -12.89
N ILE A 271 13.69 13.73 -11.79
CA ILE A 271 13.43 15.17 -11.75
C ILE A 271 13.94 15.75 -10.44
N LEU A 272 14.56 16.92 -10.51
CA LEU A 272 15.01 17.67 -9.33
C LEU A 272 13.78 18.12 -8.51
N LEU A 273 13.80 17.86 -7.20
CA LEU A 273 12.79 18.30 -6.25
C LEU A 273 13.34 19.49 -5.44
N ASP A 274 12.78 20.67 -5.64
CA ASP A 274 13.10 21.83 -4.81
C ASP A 274 12.19 21.90 -3.58
N LYS A 275 10.91 22.12 -3.77
CA LYS A 275 9.90 22.22 -2.68
C LYS A 275 8.69 21.34 -2.93
N GLN A 276 8.23 21.33 -4.16
CA GLN A 276 7.00 20.64 -4.58
C GLN A 276 7.14 20.09 -5.98
N LEU A 277 6.55 18.95 -6.19
CA LEU A 277 6.38 18.33 -7.50
C LEU A 277 4.96 17.78 -7.63
N ASN A 278 4.28 18.20 -8.70
CA ASN A 278 2.98 17.66 -9.07
C ASN A 278 3.05 17.01 -10.45
N TYR A 279 2.41 15.87 -10.59
CA TYR A 279 2.27 15.17 -11.86
C TYR A 279 1.10 14.21 -11.84
N SER A 280 0.64 13.81 -13.03
CA SER A 280 -0.38 12.80 -13.20
C SER A 280 0.15 11.54 -13.89
N ILE A 281 -0.52 10.42 -13.64
CA ILE A 281 -0.25 9.11 -14.21
C ILE A 281 -1.54 8.60 -14.82
N SER A 282 -1.57 8.35 -16.13
CA SER A 282 -2.70 7.74 -16.83
C SER A 282 -2.31 6.33 -17.29
N PHE A 283 -3.16 5.32 -17.02
CA PHE A 283 -2.86 3.91 -17.27
C PHE A 283 -4.12 3.11 -17.60
#